data_eb32ee20806f766c21d7c56fc7bb60d6
#
_entry.id   eb32ee20806f766c21d7c56fc7bb60d6
#
_cell.length_a   1.000
_cell.length_b   1.000
_cell.length_c   1.000
_cell.angle_alpha   90.00
_cell.angle_beta   90.00
_cell.angle_gamma   90.00
#
_symmetry.space_group_name_H-M   'P 1'
#
loop_
_entity.id
_entity.type
_entity.pdbx_description
1 polymer ?
#
loop_
_entity_poly.entity_id
_entity_poly.type
_entity_poly.pdbx_seq_one_letter_code
_entity_poly.pdbx_strand_id
1 'polypeptide(L)'
;MDTAHFISGSTAGMLAAIIGYPLDTIKTRLQTGGSLSIGKAILKNPYKGFSGHLGVQVLSNGVLFGTYDNVYRYVGGDGDPSQCEHRFPYINYARYIAASTAGAIESLFYTPLEYYKICKQTETKVRKNIFTGFGATLVRESLGNCIYFGSYYTCRDHDIPSAIAGGIAGAAYWIGVYPIDTYKSLKQSGKQIVITIPEDYFRYYRGIGVCLGRAIPVNAITFWTFEKVNAILNN
;
A
#
# COMPACT_ATOMS: atom_id res chain seq x y z
N MET A 1 16.12 16.72 -10.27
CA MET A 1 15.78 15.94 -9.08
C MET A 1 17.03 15.95 -8.21
N ASP A 2 16.98 16.60 -7.05
CA ASP A 2 18.17 16.71 -6.20
C ASP A 2 18.58 15.33 -5.68
N THR A 3 19.83 14.95 -5.91
CA THR A 3 20.38 13.66 -5.48
C THR A 3 20.25 13.46 -3.97
N ALA A 4 20.34 14.55 -3.18
CA ALA A 4 20.14 14.54 -1.75
C ALA A 4 18.71 14.12 -1.35
N HIS A 5 17.69 14.66 -2.01
CA HIS A 5 16.28 14.27 -1.77
C HIS A 5 16.00 12.82 -2.14
N PHE A 6 16.59 12.32 -3.23
CA PHE A 6 16.44 10.91 -3.63
C PHE A 6 17.07 9.97 -2.61
N ILE A 7 18.28 10.26 -2.13
CA ILE A 7 18.97 9.44 -1.11
C ILE A 7 18.20 9.48 0.22
N SER A 8 17.75 10.66 0.65
CA SER A 8 16.98 10.84 1.88
C SER A 8 15.68 10.06 1.84
N GLY A 9 14.93 10.15 0.74
CA GLY A 9 13.70 9.41 0.53
C GLY A 9 13.89 7.90 0.50
N SER A 10 14.91 7.43 -0.21
CA SER A 10 15.24 6.00 -0.29
C SER A 10 15.63 5.42 1.07
N THR A 11 16.46 6.15 1.83
CA THR A 11 16.89 5.73 3.18
C THR A 11 15.71 5.71 4.15
N ALA A 12 14.86 6.73 4.12
CA ALA A 12 13.65 6.79 4.93
C ALA A 12 12.70 5.63 4.60
N GLY A 13 12.49 5.34 3.31
CA GLY A 13 11.66 4.21 2.87
C GLY A 13 12.20 2.85 3.31
N MET A 14 13.50 2.65 3.27
CA MET A 14 14.13 1.41 3.76
C MET A 14 13.94 1.22 5.27
N LEU A 15 14.18 2.25 6.08
CA LEU A 15 13.97 2.18 7.52
C LEU A 15 12.50 1.97 7.89
N ALA A 16 11.60 2.67 7.20
CA ALA A 16 10.17 2.48 7.34
C ALA A 16 9.73 1.03 7.04
N ALA A 17 10.30 0.42 5.97
CA ALA A 17 10.05 -0.96 5.63
C ALA A 17 10.57 -1.91 6.70
N ILE A 18 11.78 -1.73 7.22
CA ILE A 18 12.36 -2.57 8.28
C ILE A 18 11.48 -2.56 9.53
N ILE A 19 11.06 -1.38 9.97
CA ILE A 19 10.27 -1.23 11.21
C ILE A 19 8.81 -1.63 11.02
N GLY A 20 8.24 -1.36 9.86
CA GLY A 20 6.85 -1.72 9.54
C GLY A 20 6.62 -3.21 9.28
N TYR A 21 7.64 -3.93 8.79
CA TYR A 21 7.49 -5.31 8.34
C TYR A 21 7.00 -6.31 9.40
N PRO A 22 7.44 -6.27 10.66
CA PRO A 22 6.90 -7.14 11.70
C PRO A 22 5.38 -7.00 11.84
N LEU A 23 4.86 -5.78 11.79
CA LEU A 23 3.42 -5.50 11.87
C LEU A 23 2.67 -5.97 10.61
N ASP A 24 3.30 -5.88 9.42
CA ASP A 24 2.75 -6.46 8.19
C ASP A 24 2.65 -7.99 8.29
N THR A 25 3.65 -8.63 8.89
CA THR A 25 3.62 -10.08 9.09
C THR A 25 2.50 -10.50 10.05
N ILE A 26 2.29 -9.73 11.13
CA ILE A 26 1.19 -9.95 12.07
C ILE A 26 -0.15 -9.78 11.37
N LYS A 27 -0.33 -8.68 10.61
CA LYS A 27 -1.53 -8.41 9.82
C LYS A 27 -1.88 -9.61 8.92
N THR A 28 -0.94 -10.06 8.11
CA THR A 28 -1.14 -11.18 7.17
C THR A 28 -1.51 -12.47 7.89
N ARG A 29 -0.87 -12.77 9.01
CA ARG A 29 -1.18 -13.95 9.82
C ARG A 29 -2.57 -13.88 10.44
N LEU A 30 -3.00 -12.70 10.90
CA LEU A 30 -4.36 -12.48 11.42
C LEU A 30 -5.42 -12.62 10.33
N GLN A 31 -5.18 -12.04 9.14
CA GLN A 31 -6.07 -12.15 7.99
C GLN A 31 -6.23 -13.60 7.53
N THR A 32 -5.17 -14.37 7.53
CA THR A 32 -5.19 -15.77 7.07
C THR A 32 -5.65 -16.77 8.15
N GLY A 33 -6.25 -16.30 9.26
CA GLY A 33 -6.91 -17.17 10.25
C GLY A 33 -5.94 -17.91 11.17
N GLY A 34 -4.71 -17.41 11.35
CA GLY A 34 -3.82 -17.90 12.41
C GLY A 34 -4.43 -17.60 13.79
N SER A 35 -4.68 -18.62 14.60
CA SER A 35 -5.17 -18.47 16.01
C SER A 35 -4.06 -18.04 16.97
N LEU A 36 -3.01 -17.40 16.46
CA LEU A 36 -1.89 -16.95 17.26
C LEU A 36 -2.28 -15.67 18.03
N SER A 37 -2.11 -15.71 19.34
CA SER A 37 -1.99 -14.48 20.15
C SER A 37 -0.95 -13.56 19.48
N ILE A 38 -1.22 -12.26 19.44
CA ILE A 38 -0.34 -11.26 18.83
C ILE A 38 1.11 -11.46 19.27
N GLY A 39 1.34 -11.77 20.57
CA GLY A 39 2.67 -12.05 21.11
C GLY A 39 3.38 -13.24 20.48
N LYS A 40 2.68 -14.35 20.22
CA LYS A 40 3.26 -15.52 19.53
C LYS A 40 3.52 -15.26 18.04
N ALA A 41 2.72 -14.39 17.42
CA ALA A 41 2.91 -13.98 16.02
C ALA A 41 4.16 -13.11 15.83
N ILE A 42 4.49 -12.26 16.80
CA ILE A 42 5.71 -11.44 16.81
C ILE A 42 6.95 -12.29 16.99
N LEU A 43 6.91 -13.27 17.88
CA LEU A 43 8.09 -14.08 18.24
C LEU A 43 8.49 -15.10 17.15
N LYS A 44 7.58 -15.48 16.24
CA LYS A 44 7.87 -16.46 15.20
C LYS A 44 8.32 -15.82 13.88
N ASN A 45 9.62 -15.56 13.74
CA ASN A 45 10.26 -15.07 12.51
C ASN A 45 9.49 -13.88 11.84
N PRO A 46 9.48 -12.69 12.43
CA PRO A 46 8.70 -11.54 11.94
C PRO A 46 9.18 -11.01 10.59
N TYR A 47 10.43 -11.28 10.21
CA TYR A 47 11.03 -10.84 8.94
C TYR A 47 10.98 -11.88 7.81
N LYS A 48 10.22 -12.96 7.97
CA LYS A 48 10.11 -14.00 6.95
C LYS A 48 9.44 -13.46 5.67
N GLY A 49 10.15 -13.50 4.54
CA GLY A 49 9.68 -12.95 3.26
C GLY A 49 10.02 -11.46 3.05
N PHE A 50 10.87 -10.87 3.87
CA PHE A 50 11.24 -9.45 3.77
C PHE A 50 11.88 -9.07 2.43
N SER A 51 12.68 -9.95 1.82
CA SER A 51 13.28 -9.72 0.49
C SER A 51 12.22 -9.49 -0.60
N GLY A 52 11.13 -10.26 -0.56
CA GLY A 52 10.00 -10.05 -1.46
C GLY A 52 9.33 -8.68 -1.24
N HIS A 53 9.22 -8.24 0.01
CA HIS A 53 8.66 -6.93 0.32
C HIS A 53 9.50 -5.78 -0.20
N LEU A 54 10.82 -5.84 -0.09
CA LEU A 54 11.72 -4.83 -0.66
C LEU A 54 11.57 -4.72 -2.17
N GLY A 55 11.52 -5.87 -2.87
CA GLY A 55 11.27 -5.90 -4.31
C GLY A 55 9.93 -5.25 -4.68
N VAL A 56 8.87 -5.54 -3.94
CA VAL A 56 7.56 -4.90 -4.10
C VAL A 56 7.70 -3.39 -3.96
N GLN A 57 8.28 -2.91 -2.89
CA GLN A 57 8.35 -1.48 -2.56
C GLN A 57 9.06 -0.66 -3.65
N VAL A 58 10.19 -1.17 -4.16
CA VAL A 58 10.99 -0.48 -5.18
C VAL A 58 10.25 -0.43 -6.53
N LEU A 59 9.71 -1.58 -6.98
CA LEU A 59 9.04 -1.65 -8.27
C LEU A 59 7.67 -0.97 -8.25
N SER A 60 6.91 -1.12 -7.17
CA SER A 60 5.55 -0.58 -7.04
C SER A 60 5.54 0.93 -7.17
N ASN A 61 6.34 1.63 -6.37
CA ASN A 61 6.38 3.08 -6.40
C ASN A 61 6.80 3.63 -7.78
N GLY A 62 7.82 3.03 -8.39
CA GLY A 62 8.30 3.46 -9.72
C GLY A 62 7.23 3.28 -10.80
N VAL A 63 6.57 2.11 -10.83
CA VAL A 63 5.52 1.80 -11.78
C VAL A 63 4.28 2.66 -11.53
N LEU A 64 3.85 2.80 -10.26
CA LEU A 64 2.66 3.55 -9.89
C LEU A 64 2.77 5.02 -10.31
N PHE A 65 3.80 5.73 -9.81
CA PHE A 65 3.95 7.16 -10.11
C PHE A 65 4.28 7.41 -11.58
N GLY A 66 5.15 6.60 -12.19
CA GLY A 66 5.48 6.75 -13.61
C GLY A 66 4.26 6.54 -14.52
N THR A 67 3.41 5.55 -14.21
CA THR A 67 2.19 5.31 -14.98
C THR A 67 1.15 6.39 -14.71
N TYR A 68 0.96 6.78 -13.46
CA TYR A 68 0.00 7.82 -13.07
C TYR A 68 0.26 9.12 -13.84
N ASP A 69 1.49 9.63 -13.83
CA ASP A 69 1.85 10.88 -14.51
C ASP A 69 1.63 10.80 -16.02
N ASN A 70 2.05 9.70 -16.65
CA ASN A 70 1.89 9.53 -18.10
C ASN A 70 0.42 9.46 -18.50
N VAL A 71 -0.40 8.67 -17.78
CA VAL A 71 -1.82 8.54 -18.09
C VAL A 71 -2.56 9.85 -17.78
N TYR A 72 -2.23 10.52 -16.68
CA TYR A 72 -2.83 11.80 -16.32
C TYR A 72 -2.64 12.85 -17.43
N ARG A 73 -1.42 12.99 -17.94
CA ARG A 73 -1.11 13.89 -19.08
C ARG A 73 -1.81 13.46 -20.36
N TYR A 74 -1.88 12.18 -20.64
CA TYR A 74 -2.51 11.65 -21.85
C TYR A 74 -4.04 11.87 -21.88
N VAL A 75 -4.70 11.76 -20.72
CA VAL A 75 -6.16 11.96 -20.58
C VAL A 75 -6.56 13.45 -20.55
N GLY A 76 -5.60 14.36 -20.65
CA GLY A 76 -5.84 15.79 -20.71
C GLY A 76 -5.81 16.50 -19.35
N GLY A 77 -5.03 15.97 -18.42
CA GLY A 77 -4.66 16.68 -17.21
C GLY A 77 -3.73 17.84 -17.54
N ASP A 78 -4.23 19.08 -17.45
CA ASP A 78 -3.43 20.27 -17.70
C ASP A 78 -2.44 20.50 -16.55
N GLY A 79 -1.14 20.33 -16.83
CA GLY A 79 -0.06 20.70 -15.92
C GLY A 79 0.44 19.57 -15.01
N ASP A 80 1.33 19.92 -14.07
CA ASP A 80 1.88 19.01 -13.06
C ASP A 80 0.77 18.61 -12.08
N PRO A 81 0.52 17.29 -11.86
CA PRO A 81 -0.49 16.83 -10.92
C PRO A 81 -0.32 17.38 -9.49
N SER A 82 0.92 17.74 -9.12
CA SER A 82 1.24 18.35 -7.82
C SER A 82 0.90 19.84 -7.74
N GLN A 83 0.76 20.52 -8.88
CA GLN A 83 0.49 21.96 -8.96
C GLN A 83 -0.96 22.32 -9.28
N CYS A 84 -1.84 21.34 -9.48
CA CYS A 84 -3.27 21.59 -9.70
C CYS A 84 -3.98 22.02 -8.42
N GLU A 85 -3.49 23.06 -7.76
CA GLU A 85 -3.96 23.49 -6.44
C GLU A 85 -5.27 24.28 -6.45
N HIS A 86 -5.75 24.81 -7.58
CA HIS A 86 -6.85 25.79 -7.55
C HIS A 86 -7.85 25.75 -8.73
N ARG A 87 -8.10 24.63 -9.38
CA ARG A 87 -9.09 24.58 -10.46
C ARG A 87 -10.27 23.66 -10.16
N PHE A 88 -11.20 24.12 -9.34
CA PHE A 88 -12.48 23.44 -9.11
C PHE A 88 -13.67 24.30 -9.60
N PRO A 89 -14.73 23.70 -10.16
CA PRO A 89 -15.59 22.71 -9.49
C PRO A 89 -15.90 21.42 -10.28
N TYR A 90 -15.06 20.96 -11.17
CA TYR A 90 -15.31 19.71 -11.88
C TYR A 90 -14.45 18.59 -11.32
N ILE A 91 -15.08 17.47 -10.94
CA ILE A 91 -14.40 16.20 -10.63
C ILE A 91 -13.41 15.93 -11.75
N ASN A 92 -12.13 15.95 -11.45
CA ASN A 92 -11.10 15.72 -12.45
C ASN A 92 -11.01 14.21 -12.74
N TYR A 93 -11.85 13.74 -13.67
CA TYR A 93 -11.92 12.33 -14.08
C TYR A 93 -10.54 11.78 -14.48
N ALA A 94 -9.67 12.64 -15.03
CA ALA A 94 -8.31 12.25 -15.41
C ALA A 94 -7.51 11.69 -14.21
N ARG A 95 -7.68 12.24 -13.01
CA ARG A 95 -7.02 11.73 -11.78
C ARG A 95 -7.47 10.30 -11.44
N TYR A 96 -8.77 10.04 -11.53
CA TYR A 96 -9.32 8.70 -11.21
C TYR A 96 -8.97 7.66 -12.26
N ILE A 97 -9.00 8.05 -13.55
CA ILE A 97 -8.59 7.19 -14.66
C ILE A 97 -7.09 6.87 -14.52
N ALA A 98 -6.25 7.87 -14.28
CA ALA A 98 -4.82 7.68 -14.09
C ALA A 98 -4.52 6.78 -12.89
N ALA A 99 -5.19 7.02 -11.74
CA ALA A 99 -5.02 6.21 -10.53
C ALA A 99 -5.44 4.74 -10.74
N SER A 100 -6.60 4.50 -11.35
CA SER A 100 -7.08 3.15 -11.67
C SER A 100 -6.16 2.42 -12.61
N THR A 101 -5.72 3.09 -13.68
CA THR A 101 -4.86 2.50 -14.72
C THR A 101 -3.48 2.20 -14.14
N ALA A 102 -2.92 3.12 -13.34
CA ALA A 102 -1.65 2.91 -12.65
C ALA A 102 -1.72 1.70 -11.72
N GLY A 103 -2.78 1.57 -10.91
CA GLY A 103 -3.00 0.40 -10.05
C GLY A 103 -3.18 -0.90 -10.82
N ALA A 104 -3.85 -0.86 -11.97
CA ALA A 104 -4.00 -2.03 -12.84
C ALA A 104 -2.66 -2.52 -13.39
N ILE A 105 -1.82 -1.61 -13.89
CA ILE A 105 -0.49 -1.93 -14.42
C ILE A 105 0.43 -2.39 -13.28
N GLU A 106 0.42 -1.70 -12.16
CA GLU A 106 1.18 -2.07 -10.96
C GLU A 106 0.87 -3.51 -10.52
N SER A 107 -0.40 -3.93 -10.58
CA SER A 107 -0.85 -5.26 -10.15
C SER A 107 -0.15 -6.42 -10.87
N LEU A 108 0.31 -6.21 -12.11
CA LEU A 108 1.04 -7.22 -12.89
C LEU A 108 2.40 -7.56 -12.23
N PHE A 109 3.11 -6.55 -11.77
CA PHE A 109 4.41 -6.71 -11.12
C PHE A 109 4.27 -7.04 -9.63
N TYR A 110 3.26 -6.44 -9.00
CA TYR A 110 2.99 -6.58 -7.57
C TYR A 110 2.56 -8.01 -7.21
N THR A 111 1.69 -8.64 -8.01
CA THR A 111 1.08 -9.94 -7.69
C THR A 111 2.10 -11.05 -7.44
N PRO A 112 3.10 -11.33 -8.31
CA PRO A 112 4.03 -12.43 -8.11
C PRO A 112 4.92 -12.22 -6.87
N LEU A 113 5.36 -11.00 -6.64
CA LEU A 113 6.22 -10.65 -5.51
C LEU A 113 5.47 -10.74 -4.18
N GLU A 114 4.25 -10.23 -4.16
CA GLU A 114 3.39 -10.28 -2.98
C GLU A 114 2.95 -11.72 -2.67
N TYR A 115 2.62 -12.51 -3.69
CA TYR A 115 2.32 -13.94 -3.53
C TYR A 115 3.48 -14.66 -2.85
N TYR A 116 4.71 -14.42 -3.30
CA TYR A 116 5.91 -14.97 -2.66
C TYR A 116 6.03 -14.54 -1.20
N LYS A 117 5.83 -13.23 -0.91
CA LYS A 117 5.83 -12.68 0.46
C LYS A 117 4.82 -13.41 1.34
N ILE A 118 3.56 -13.51 0.90
CA ILE A 118 2.47 -14.13 1.66
C ILE A 118 2.75 -15.62 1.91
N CYS A 119 3.20 -16.36 0.90
CA CYS A 119 3.58 -17.77 1.08
C CYS A 119 4.66 -17.94 2.16
N LYS A 120 5.66 -17.05 2.18
CA LYS A 120 6.71 -17.06 3.20
C LYS A 120 6.19 -16.71 4.60
N GLN A 121 5.32 -15.70 4.70
CA GLN A 121 4.73 -15.27 5.98
C GLN A 121 3.79 -16.30 6.59
N THR A 122 3.04 -17.03 5.74
CA THR A 122 2.08 -18.05 6.15
C THR A 122 2.65 -19.47 6.17
N GLU A 123 3.94 -19.63 5.85
CA GLU A 123 4.63 -20.93 5.77
C GLU A 123 3.98 -21.92 4.78
N THR A 124 3.34 -21.40 3.74
CA THR A 124 2.75 -22.21 2.68
C THR A 124 3.74 -22.43 1.53
N LYS A 125 3.59 -23.55 0.82
CA LYS A 125 4.44 -23.82 -0.35
C LYS A 125 4.06 -22.91 -1.51
N VAL A 126 5.06 -22.31 -2.15
CA VAL A 126 4.88 -21.56 -3.39
C VAL A 126 4.42 -22.52 -4.47
N ARG A 127 3.27 -22.27 -5.07
CA ARG A 127 2.71 -23.08 -6.18
C ARG A 127 3.27 -22.59 -7.52
N LYS A 128 3.14 -23.40 -8.56
CA LYS A 128 3.60 -23.03 -9.92
C LYS A 128 2.93 -21.77 -10.47
N ASN A 129 1.65 -21.54 -10.14
CA ASN A 129 0.96 -20.35 -10.58
C ASN A 129 1.24 -19.17 -9.64
N ILE A 130 2.22 -18.34 -10.02
CA ILE A 130 2.65 -17.15 -9.29
C ILE A 130 1.64 -15.97 -9.37
N PHE A 131 0.68 -16.04 -10.30
CA PHE A 131 -0.41 -15.06 -10.44
C PHE A 131 -1.66 -15.44 -9.64
N THR A 132 -1.53 -16.36 -8.68
CA THR A 132 -2.63 -16.69 -7.77
C THR A 132 -3.12 -15.42 -7.03
N GLY A 133 -4.41 -15.12 -7.19
CA GLY A 133 -5.02 -13.92 -6.59
C GLY A 133 -4.91 -12.65 -7.42
N PHE A 134 -4.38 -12.71 -8.66
CA PHE A 134 -4.23 -11.55 -9.54
C PHE A 134 -5.49 -10.70 -9.67
N GLY A 135 -6.66 -11.30 -9.95
CA GLY A 135 -7.91 -10.54 -10.08
C GLY A 135 -8.28 -9.75 -8.80
N ALA A 136 -8.04 -10.33 -7.63
CA ALA A 136 -8.26 -9.63 -6.37
C ALA A 136 -7.23 -8.51 -6.14
N THR A 137 -5.97 -8.73 -6.54
CA THR A 137 -4.93 -7.69 -6.51
C THR A 137 -5.28 -6.55 -7.46
N LEU A 138 -5.69 -6.87 -8.69
CA LEU A 138 -6.10 -5.89 -9.71
C LEU A 138 -7.21 -4.97 -9.18
N VAL A 139 -8.29 -5.55 -8.65
CA VAL A 139 -9.42 -4.78 -8.08
C VAL A 139 -8.95 -3.96 -6.88
N ARG A 140 -8.13 -4.55 -6.00
CA ARG A 140 -7.60 -3.85 -4.82
C ARG A 140 -6.76 -2.64 -5.19
N GLU A 141 -5.80 -2.78 -6.11
CA GLU A 141 -4.90 -1.68 -6.50
C GLU A 141 -5.65 -0.60 -7.27
N SER A 142 -6.48 -0.98 -8.25
CA SER A 142 -7.25 -0.01 -9.03
C SER A 142 -8.21 0.80 -8.15
N LEU A 143 -9.01 0.12 -7.32
CA LEU A 143 -9.97 0.78 -6.43
C LEU A 143 -9.25 1.55 -5.31
N GLY A 144 -8.21 0.94 -4.74
CA GLY A 144 -7.46 1.53 -3.64
C GLY A 144 -6.77 2.84 -4.04
N ASN A 145 -6.13 2.86 -5.20
CA ASN A 145 -5.51 4.08 -5.71
C ASN A 145 -6.54 5.17 -6.02
N CYS A 146 -7.73 4.81 -6.53
CA CYS A 146 -8.83 5.78 -6.67
C CYS A 146 -9.24 6.39 -5.33
N ILE A 147 -9.41 5.56 -4.30
CA ILE A 147 -9.77 6.02 -2.95
C ILE A 147 -8.65 6.90 -2.37
N TYR A 148 -7.40 6.47 -2.50
CA TYR A 148 -6.25 7.19 -1.97
C TYR A 148 -6.10 8.57 -2.61
N PHE A 149 -5.96 8.62 -3.92
CA PHE A 149 -5.78 9.89 -4.63
C PHE A 149 -7.03 10.77 -4.55
N GLY A 150 -8.23 10.18 -4.63
CA GLY A 150 -9.48 10.91 -4.45
C GLY A 150 -9.57 11.58 -3.08
N SER A 151 -9.31 10.83 -2.00
CA SER A 151 -9.32 11.37 -0.63
C SER A 151 -8.21 12.39 -0.41
N TYR A 152 -7.00 12.13 -0.93
CA TYR A 152 -5.87 13.04 -0.81
C TYR A 152 -6.17 14.41 -1.44
N TYR A 153 -6.57 14.41 -2.70
CA TYR A 153 -6.86 15.67 -3.39
C TYR A 153 -8.08 16.38 -2.82
N THR A 154 -9.13 15.66 -2.39
CA THR A 154 -10.25 16.28 -1.69
C THR A 154 -9.80 17.01 -0.42
N CYS A 155 -8.92 16.40 0.37
CA CYS A 155 -8.35 17.05 1.55
C CYS A 155 -7.52 18.29 1.17
N ARG A 156 -6.73 18.20 0.10
CA ARG A 156 -5.90 19.32 -0.40
C ARG A 156 -6.75 20.49 -0.91
N ASP A 157 -7.88 20.18 -1.53
CA ASP A 157 -8.83 21.19 -2.01
C ASP A 157 -9.49 21.97 -0.85
N HIS A 158 -9.48 21.43 0.37
CA HIS A 158 -9.90 22.09 1.60
C HIS A 158 -8.73 22.65 2.43
N ASP A 159 -7.59 22.94 1.82
CA ASP A 159 -6.39 23.50 2.44
C ASP A 159 -5.80 22.66 3.60
N ILE A 160 -6.13 21.36 3.66
CA ILE A 160 -5.57 20.46 4.68
C ILE A 160 -4.08 20.22 4.36
N PRO A 161 -3.17 20.37 5.34
CA PRO A 161 -1.74 20.11 5.14
C PRO A 161 -1.48 18.72 4.56
N SER A 162 -0.53 18.62 3.64
CA SER A 162 -0.23 17.39 2.89
C SER A 162 0.02 16.14 3.76
N ALA A 163 0.68 16.32 4.91
CA ALA A 163 0.93 15.23 5.85
C ALA A 163 -0.38 14.66 6.44
N ILE A 164 -1.33 15.54 6.80
CA ILE A 164 -2.64 15.13 7.33
C ILE A 164 -3.50 14.54 6.21
N ALA A 165 -3.52 15.17 5.04
CA ALA A 165 -4.22 14.68 3.85
C ALA A 165 -3.75 13.26 3.48
N GLY A 166 -2.43 13.02 3.49
CA GLY A 166 -1.86 11.69 3.26
C GLY A 166 -2.27 10.66 4.32
N GLY A 167 -2.33 11.07 5.58
CA GLY A 167 -2.81 10.22 6.67
C GLY A 167 -4.28 9.81 6.49
N ILE A 168 -5.15 10.77 6.18
CA ILE A 168 -6.58 10.53 5.91
C ILE A 168 -6.75 9.64 4.68
N ALA A 169 -6.04 9.94 3.59
CA ALA A 169 -6.08 9.15 2.36
C ALA A 169 -5.62 7.70 2.59
N GLY A 170 -4.55 7.50 3.35
CA GLY A 170 -4.07 6.17 3.73
C GLY A 170 -5.08 5.40 4.59
N ALA A 171 -5.74 6.06 5.53
CA ALA A 171 -6.80 5.45 6.33
C ALA A 171 -8.01 5.08 5.46
N ALA A 172 -8.46 5.99 4.60
CA ALA A 172 -9.56 5.76 3.66
C ALA A 172 -9.26 4.59 2.71
N TYR A 173 -8.04 4.53 2.16
CA TYR A 173 -7.55 3.41 1.36
C TYR A 173 -7.75 2.09 2.11
N TRP A 174 -7.17 1.95 3.31
CA TRP A 174 -7.23 0.69 4.05
C TRP A 174 -8.65 0.31 4.45
N ILE A 175 -9.48 1.26 4.88
CA ILE A 175 -10.88 0.99 5.24
C ILE A 175 -11.65 0.47 4.00
N GLY A 176 -11.45 1.10 2.84
CA GLY A 176 -12.17 0.74 1.63
C GLY A 176 -11.75 -0.60 1.02
N VAL A 177 -10.45 -0.90 1.00
CA VAL A 177 -9.93 -2.11 0.31
C VAL A 177 -9.67 -3.30 1.24
N TYR A 178 -9.79 -3.14 2.55
CA TYR A 178 -9.40 -4.17 3.52
C TYR A 178 -10.11 -5.52 3.31
N PRO A 179 -11.42 -5.59 3.01
CA PRO A 179 -12.10 -6.85 2.71
C PRO A 179 -11.50 -7.57 1.51
N ILE A 180 -11.17 -6.82 0.45
CA ILE A 180 -10.56 -7.36 -0.77
C ILE A 180 -9.14 -7.87 -0.48
N ASP A 181 -8.39 -7.13 0.34
CA ASP A 181 -7.05 -7.49 0.78
C ASP A 181 -7.05 -8.80 1.62
N THR A 182 -8.02 -8.94 2.53
CA THR A 182 -8.21 -10.17 3.31
C THR A 182 -8.56 -11.35 2.41
N TYR A 183 -9.51 -11.18 1.50
CA TYR A 183 -9.89 -12.21 0.52
C TYR A 183 -8.67 -12.65 -0.32
N LYS A 184 -7.90 -11.69 -0.84
CA LYS A 184 -6.68 -11.93 -1.60
C LYS A 184 -5.66 -12.73 -0.78
N SER A 185 -5.39 -12.31 0.45
CA SER A 185 -4.43 -12.95 1.36
C SER A 185 -4.82 -14.40 1.67
N LEU A 186 -6.11 -14.68 1.88
CA LEU A 186 -6.64 -16.02 2.05
C LEU A 186 -6.41 -16.87 0.79
N LYS A 187 -6.75 -16.35 -0.39
CA LYS A 187 -6.58 -17.04 -1.67
C LYS A 187 -5.10 -17.35 -1.96
N GLN A 188 -4.21 -16.41 -1.69
CA GLN A 188 -2.78 -16.57 -1.89
C GLN A 188 -2.14 -17.53 -0.89
N SER A 189 -2.65 -17.59 0.35
CA SER A 189 -2.21 -18.57 1.35
C SER A 189 -2.75 -19.97 1.13
N GLY A 190 -3.62 -20.18 0.13
CA GLY A 190 -4.21 -21.48 -0.19
C GLY A 190 -5.26 -21.96 0.81
N LYS A 191 -5.77 -21.08 1.66
CA LYS A 191 -6.84 -21.38 2.62
C LYS A 191 -8.20 -21.32 1.93
N GLN A 192 -9.13 -22.12 2.43
CA GLN A 192 -10.52 -22.10 1.93
C GLN A 192 -11.15 -20.75 2.28
N ILE A 193 -11.77 -20.16 1.27
CA ILE A 193 -12.55 -18.94 1.41
C ILE A 193 -13.99 -19.39 1.66
N VAL A 194 -14.43 -19.26 2.90
CA VAL A 194 -15.84 -19.47 3.23
C VAL A 194 -16.53 -18.12 3.09
N ILE A 195 -17.19 -17.91 1.96
CA ILE A 195 -18.05 -16.73 1.74
C ILE A 195 -19.43 -17.11 2.28
N THR A 196 -19.65 -16.97 3.58
CA THR A 196 -20.96 -17.00 4.18
C THR A 196 -21.37 -15.55 4.44
N ILE A 197 -22.32 -15.06 3.68
CA ILE A 197 -22.87 -13.71 3.72
C ILE A 197 -24.05 -13.73 4.70
N PRO A 198 -24.28 -12.70 5.49
CA PRO A 198 -23.61 -11.42 5.84
C PRO A 198 -22.95 -11.40 7.23
N GLU A 199 -23.10 -12.46 8.05
CA GLU A 199 -22.64 -12.49 9.46
C GLU A 199 -21.12 -12.44 9.59
N ASP A 200 -20.39 -12.89 8.56
CA ASP A 200 -18.94 -12.92 8.53
C ASP A 200 -18.27 -11.64 7.99
N TYR A 201 -19.04 -10.58 7.67
CA TYR A 201 -18.47 -9.37 7.06
C TYR A 201 -17.36 -8.74 7.94
N PHE A 202 -17.58 -8.67 9.26
CA PHE A 202 -16.59 -8.17 10.21
C PHE A 202 -15.32 -9.02 10.30
N ARG A 203 -15.39 -10.29 9.91
CA ARG A 203 -14.23 -11.19 9.85
C ARG A 203 -13.21 -10.74 8.80
N TYR A 204 -13.68 -10.10 7.72
CA TYR A 204 -12.80 -9.55 6.69
C TYR A 204 -12.02 -8.31 7.15
N TYR A 205 -12.46 -7.64 8.23
CA TYR A 205 -11.74 -6.53 8.87
C TYR A 205 -10.80 -6.95 9.99
N ARG A 206 -10.62 -8.25 10.21
CA ARG A 206 -9.73 -8.77 11.25
C ARG A 206 -8.28 -8.35 11.00
N GLY A 207 -7.71 -7.62 11.97
CA GLY A 207 -6.33 -7.10 11.88
C GLY A 207 -6.23 -5.68 11.33
N ILE A 208 -7.33 -5.01 10.98
CA ILE A 208 -7.29 -3.61 10.52
C ILE A 208 -6.68 -2.68 11.56
N GLY A 209 -6.92 -2.92 12.84
CA GLY A 209 -6.29 -2.13 13.92
C GLY A 209 -4.77 -2.19 13.92
N VAL A 210 -4.20 -3.36 13.61
CA VAL A 210 -2.74 -3.52 13.44
C VAL A 210 -2.26 -2.75 12.20
N CYS A 211 -3.02 -2.78 11.13
CA CYS A 211 -2.71 -2.09 9.89
C CYS A 211 -2.69 -0.56 10.08
N LEU A 212 -3.74 -0.01 10.69
CA LEU A 212 -3.83 1.43 10.97
C LEU A 212 -2.82 1.87 12.04
N GLY A 213 -2.63 1.07 13.09
CA GLY A 213 -1.65 1.34 14.15
C GLY A 213 -0.20 1.34 13.66
N ARG A 214 0.10 0.59 12.58
CA ARG A 214 1.41 0.62 11.91
C ARG A 214 1.71 1.98 11.28
N ALA A 215 0.71 2.66 10.79
CA ALA A 215 0.89 3.91 10.05
C ALA A 215 1.60 4.99 10.90
N ILE A 216 1.30 5.07 12.21
CA ILE A 216 1.88 6.07 13.10
C ILE A 216 3.40 5.92 13.22
N PRO A 217 3.95 4.78 13.71
CA PRO A 217 5.41 4.64 13.87
C PRO A 217 6.16 4.66 12.53
N VAL A 218 5.57 4.10 11.47
CA VAL A 218 6.21 4.09 10.14
C VAL A 218 6.33 5.51 9.59
N ASN A 219 5.25 6.30 9.62
CA ASN A 219 5.28 7.67 9.15
C ASN A 219 6.24 8.55 9.98
N ALA A 220 6.19 8.43 11.32
CA ALA A 220 7.08 9.19 12.21
C ALA A 220 8.56 8.95 11.86
N ILE A 221 8.94 7.69 11.66
CA ILE A 221 10.32 7.31 11.30
C ILE A 221 10.67 7.76 9.88
N THR A 222 9.74 7.66 8.94
CA THR A 222 9.96 8.12 7.58
C THR A 222 10.30 9.61 7.54
N PHE A 223 9.48 10.45 8.19
CA PHE A 223 9.74 11.88 8.24
C PHE A 223 11.01 12.22 9.01
N TRP A 224 11.20 11.64 10.19
CA TRP A 224 12.42 11.88 10.99
C TRP A 224 13.70 11.51 10.23
N THR A 225 13.71 10.35 9.57
CA THR A 225 14.87 9.90 8.80
C THR A 225 15.11 10.80 7.59
N PHE A 226 14.04 11.17 6.87
CA PHE A 226 14.14 12.05 5.73
C PHE A 226 14.77 13.40 6.12
N GLU A 227 14.27 14.03 7.17
CA GLU A 227 14.80 15.31 7.65
C GLU A 227 16.27 15.21 8.08
N LYS A 228 16.62 14.16 8.85
CA LYS A 228 17.99 13.97 9.33
C LYS A 228 18.98 13.72 8.19
N VAL A 229 18.65 12.83 7.26
CA VAL A 229 19.54 12.51 6.13
C VAL A 229 19.65 13.72 5.19
N ASN A 230 18.52 14.40 4.92
CA ASN A 230 18.52 15.60 4.08
C ASN A 230 19.37 16.73 4.69
N ALA A 231 19.31 16.91 6.01
CA ALA A 231 20.15 17.89 6.71
C ALA A 231 21.65 17.54 6.63
N ILE A 232 22.01 16.24 6.70
CA ILE A 232 23.42 15.79 6.58
C ILE A 232 23.95 15.99 5.16
N LEU A 233 23.14 15.81 4.14
CA LEU A 233 23.55 15.89 2.74
C LEU A 233 23.62 17.32 2.19
N ASN A 234 22.94 18.27 2.85
CA ASN A 234 22.89 19.68 2.46
C ASN A 234 23.77 20.59 3.34
N ASN A 235 24.46 20.03 4.35
CA ASN A 235 25.54 20.69 5.10
C ASN A 235 26.91 20.29 4.52
#